data_0ef7d27ffbba9495159199531998ab86
#
_entry.id   0ef7d27ffbba9495159199531998ab86
#
_cell.length_a   1.000
_cell.length_b   1.000
_cell.length_c   1.000
_cell.angle_alpha   90.00
_cell.angle_beta   90.00
_cell.angle_gamma   90.00
#
_symmetry.space_group_name_H-M   'P 1'
#
loop_
_entity.id
_entity.type
_entity.pdbx_description
1 polymer ?
#
loop_
_entity_poly.entity_id
_entity_poly.type
_entity_poly.pdbx_seq_one_letter_code
_entity_poly.pdbx_strand_id
1 'polypeptide(L)'
;MIRSAFLILLLFSIWINVPAQTVYQPVTSDIYNLLERLFIKGAIEYHSEIKPIPRKEIAGYLIEALSKKEKLTALDIKEIEFYQKDFADEISFIDDNSKFNLPRTEFFTSGQADRFRLFNYRDSSFSFYLDPILGIEIGNQWGSGYSHRWNGLEFYGYYSSDWGFSLDFRDNLEQGNYIDSKKDNVPVTGINISKTAENSIQYSVVNAQVNYSWGSGNLSLGKYAVNIGSGRAGQIINSSKAPTYPMIRLDFRPVSWLNFIYFHGFLKSDIPDSSTYRSTSVEGRESISDIPKFIASHMLSFYIAEDLSLSIGESVVYSENVEAIYLIPVMFFRLADHYLSSSGSNTGDNAQLFADASYRISALDSKIYGSVFIDELSLEKVAEGENLSSIGYTLGTEFSDLIVPNSGLVIEYTLIQPFVYTNSNDAQTYQSHNYQLGHWTGSNSDIFYLAYRQNILRGLNARLSAWYFRKGQTELPEEQYQLPYPETLYGARRIDKRITLEMTWQPVHNLFLKSYYSYSDIADEEEGRTEDFMLGTNNNFGLALFYGL
;
A
#
# COMPACT_ATOMS: atom_id res chain seq x y z
N MET A 1 -34.89 20.41 11.52
CA MET A 1 -33.77 19.71 10.87
C MET A 1 -32.50 20.58 10.73
N ILE A 2 -32.55 21.84 10.32
CA ILE A 2 -31.36 22.71 10.20
C ILE A 2 -30.67 23.00 11.56
N ARG A 3 -31.40 23.07 12.67
CA ARG A 3 -30.84 23.29 14.03
C ARG A 3 -30.07 22.07 14.57
N SER A 4 -30.42 20.85 14.16
CA SER A 4 -29.73 19.63 14.58
C SER A 4 -28.41 19.40 13.82
N ALA A 5 -28.33 19.80 12.55
CA ALA A 5 -27.09 19.76 11.76
C ALA A 5 -26.06 20.78 12.27
N PHE A 6 -26.51 21.94 12.76
CA PHE A 6 -25.64 22.96 13.38
C PHE A 6 -25.09 22.52 14.75
N LEU A 7 -25.84 21.72 15.50
CA LEU A 7 -25.37 21.17 16.77
C LEU A 7 -24.31 20.07 16.59
N ILE A 8 -24.41 19.30 15.52
CA ILE A 8 -23.39 18.27 15.16
C ILE A 8 -22.10 18.97 14.70
N LEU A 9 -22.18 20.05 13.94
CA LEU A 9 -21.01 20.87 13.56
C LEU A 9 -20.38 21.59 14.76
N LEU A 10 -21.14 21.94 15.80
CA LEU A 10 -20.65 22.62 16.99
C LEU A 10 -19.99 21.65 18.01
N LEU A 11 -20.32 20.36 17.97
CA LEU A 11 -19.64 19.33 18.77
C LEU A 11 -18.22 18.99 18.24
N PHE A 12 -17.88 19.40 17.01
CA PHE A 12 -16.54 19.27 16.43
C PHE A 12 -15.55 20.36 16.86
N SER A 13 -15.95 21.32 17.70
CA SER A 13 -15.11 22.47 18.09
C SER A 13 -14.52 22.39 19.50
N ILE A 14 -14.36 21.20 20.08
CA ILE A 14 -13.54 21.06 21.28
C ILE A 14 -12.07 21.05 20.84
N TRP A 15 -11.48 22.22 20.74
CA TRP A 15 -10.08 22.46 20.47
C TRP A 15 -9.25 22.01 21.67
N ILE A 16 -8.82 20.76 21.69
CA ILE A 16 -7.64 20.38 22.46
C ILE A 16 -6.47 20.66 21.54
N ASN A 17 -5.72 21.71 21.81
CA ASN A 17 -4.45 22.02 21.14
C ASN A 17 -3.42 20.94 21.48
N VAL A 18 -3.51 19.79 20.86
CA VAL A 18 -2.41 18.82 20.81
C VAL A 18 -1.64 19.09 19.52
N PRO A 19 -0.35 19.46 19.58
CA PRO A 19 0.45 19.64 18.37
C PRO A 19 0.36 18.37 17.52
N ALA A 20 -0.01 18.49 16.25
CA ALA A 20 -0.43 17.36 15.43
C ALA A 20 0.31 17.28 14.09
N GLN A 21 1.61 17.63 14.07
CA GLN A 21 2.44 17.55 12.87
C GLN A 21 2.50 16.12 12.32
N THR A 22 2.26 15.94 11.01
CA THR A 22 2.22 14.61 10.40
C THR A 22 2.80 14.60 9.00
N VAL A 23 3.73 13.66 8.77
CA VAL A 23 4.12 13.12 7.48
C VAL A 23 3.85 11.62 7.56
N TYR A 24 3.31 11.02 6.50
CA TYR A 24 3.11 9.58 6.45
C TYR A 24 4.42 8.85 6.15
N GLN A 25 4.65 7.75 6.87
CA GLN A 25 5.76 6.85 6.61
C GLN A 25 5.45 5.96 5.39
N PRO A 26 6.30 5.91 4.35
CA PRO A 26 6.04 5.08 3.16
C PRO A 26 5.68 3.62 3.49
N VAL A 27 4.72 3.04 2.75
CA VAL A 27 4.23 1.66 2.98
C VAL A 27 5.31 0.59 2.83
N THR A 28 6.39 0.90 2.12
CA THR A 28 7.55 0.02 1.89
C THR A 28 8.55 0.01 3.03
N SER A 29 8.37 0.85 4.06
CA SER A 29 9.32 0.99 5.17
C SER A 29 9.36 -0.26 6.06
N ASP A 30 10.58 -0.72 6.39
CA ASP A 30 10.81 -1.88 7.26
C ASP A 30 10.33 -1.68 8.70
N ILE A 31 10.07 -0.45 9.13
CA ILE A 31 9.52 -0.15 10.47
C ILE A 31 8.20 -0.90 10.71
N TYR A 32 7.37 -1.09 9.68
CA TYR A 32 6.10 -1.81 9.81
C TYR A 32 6.28 -3.27 10.23
N ASN A 33 7.37 -3.91 9.84
CA ASN A 33 7.69 -5.27 10.30
C ASN A 33 8.05 -5.29 11.80
N LEU A 34 8.74 -4.26 12.29
CA LEU A 34 9.00 -4.10 13.72
C LEU A 34 7.70 -3.86 14.49
N LEU A 35 6.83 -2.95 14.01
CA LEU A 35 5.56 -2.65 14.68
C LEU A 35 4.66 -3.89 14.78
N GLU A 36 4.53 -4.67 13.71
CA GLU A 36 3.79 -5.94 13.74
C GLU A 36 4.33 -6.89 14.80
N ARG A 37 5.65 -7.08 14.84
CA ARG A 37 6.29 -7.93 15.85
C ARG A 37 6.02 -7.43 17.27
N LEU A 38 6.14 -6.11 17.51
CA LEU A 38 5.89 -5.52 18.82
C LEU A 38 4.42 -5.66 19.25
N PHE A 39 3.49 -5.52 18.30
CA PHE A 39 2.07 -5.75 18.54
C PHE A 39 1.79 -7.21 18.92
N ILE A 40 2.29 -8.17 18.16
CA ILE A 40 2.11 -9.61 18.42
C ILE A 40 2.64 -9.98 19.82
N LYS A 41 3.77 -9.39 20.23
CA LYS A 41 4.33 -9.55 21.58
C LYS A 41 3.57 -8.75 22.67
N GLY A 42 2.56 -7.95 22.29
CA GLY A 42 1.77 -7.12 23.21
C GLY A 42 2.56 -5.95 23.82
N ALA A 43 3.63 -5.52 23.18
CA ALA A 43 4.42 -4.38 23.61
C ALA A 43 3.80 -3.03 23.20
N ILE A 44 2.93 -3.02 22.19
CA ILE A 44 2.22 -1.83 21.69
C ILE A 44 0.78 -2.17 21.31
N GLU A 45 -0.08 -1.14 21.28
CA GLU A 45 -1.39 -1.17 20.64
C GLU A 45 -1.25 -0.67 19.20
N TYR A 46 -1.16 -1.57 18.23
CA TYR A 46 -0.93 -1.24 16.84
C TYR A 46 -2.03 -1.84 15.95
N HIS A 47 -2.51 -1.03 15.02
CA HIS A 47 -3.56 -1.39 14.08
C HIS A 47 -3.01 -1.33 12.65
N SER A 48 -2.95 -2.49 12.00
CA SER A 48 -2.20 -2.68 10.76
C SER A 48 -3.04 -2.67 9.49
N GLU A 49 -4.35 -2.55 9.62
CA GLU A 49 -5.31 -2.63 8.51
C GLU A 49 -5.20 -1.48 7.51
N ILE A 50 -4.56 -0.37 7.90
CA ILE A 50 -4.35 0.80 7.05
C ILE A 50 -2.89 1.24 7.09
N LYS A 51 -2.30 1.45 5.93
CA LYS A 51 -0.97 2.08 5.72
C LYS A 51 -1.08 3.06 4.54
N PRO A 52 -0.33 4.14 4.52
CA PRO A 52 0.71 4.56 5.47
C PRO A 52 0.14 5.15 6.77
N ILE A 53 0.95 5.04 7.83
CA ILE A 53 0.66 5.59 9.16
C ILE A 53 1.46 6.87 9.36
N PRO A 54 0.92 7.86 10.11
CA PRO A 54 1.63 9.06 10.52
C PRO A 54 2.93 8.76 11.28
N ARG A 55 4.04 9.41 10.92
CA ARG A 55 5.34 9.24 11.61
C ARG A 55 5.24 9.54 13.11
N LYS A 56 4.42 10.53 13.51
CA LYS A 56 4.16 10.83 14.92
C LYS A 56 3.50 9.68 15.68
N GLU A 57 2.58 8.96 15.04
CA GLU A 57 1.94 7.78 15.64
C GLU A 57 2.95 6.64 15.82
N ILE A 58 3.82 6.42 14.83
CA ILE A 58 4.93 5.47 14.92
C ILE A 58 5.85 5.84 16.09
N ALA A 59 6.20 7.11 16.25
CA ALA A 59 7.00 7.60 17.37
C ALA A 59 6.35 7.28 18.72
N GLY A 60 5.02 7.42 18.82
CA GLY A 60 4.24 7.02 20.00
C GLY A 60 4.38 5.53 20.30
N TYR A 61 4.27 4.66 19.30
CA TYR A 61 4.46 3.22 19.47
C TYR A 61 5.88 2.86 19.92
N LEU A 62 6.91 3.56 19.42
CA LEU A 62 8.30 3.32 19.86
C LEU A 62 8.52 3.73 21.33
N ILE A 63 7.85 4.79 21.81
CA ILE A 63 7.87 5.20 23.22
C ILE A 63 7.12 4.16 24.07
N GLU A 64 5.92 3.77 23.66
CA GLU A 64 5.10 2.78 24.35
C GLU A 64 5.85 1.45 24.51
N ALA A 65 6.48 0.93 23.44
CA ALA A 65 7.23 -0.33 23.48
C ALA A 65 8.31 -0.33 24.58
N LEU A 66 9.06 0.76 24.72
CA LEU A 66 10.10 0.86 25.75
C LEU A 66 9.55 0.95 27.18
N SER A 67 8.27 1.27 27.35
CA SER A 67 7.63 1.22 28.67
C SER A 67 7.33 -0.22 29.12
N LYS A 68 7.31 -1.19 28.19
CA LYS A 68 7.01 -2.62 28.39
C LYS A 68 8.23 -3.51 28.05
N LYS A 69 9.43 -3.11 28.52
CA LYS A 69 10.72 -3.77 28.20
C LYS A 69 10.76 -5.26 28.54
N GLU A 70 9.98 -5.70 29.50
CA GLU A 70 9.88 -7.11 29.92
C GLU A 70 9.33 -8.05 28.82
N LYS A 71 8.66 -7.48 27.80
CA LYS A 71 8.15 -8.22 26.64
C LYS A 71 9.14 -8.25 25.47
N LEU A 72 10.24 -7.52 25.56
CA LEU A 72 11.18 -7.29 24.47
C LEU A 72 12.44 -8.14 24.62
N THR A 73 12.98 -8.61 23.48
CA THR A 73 14.33 -9.15 23.43
C THR A 73 15.37 -8.01 23.45
N ALA A 74 16.63 -8.35 23.75
CA ALA A 74 17.71 -7.38 23.63
C ALA A 74 17.90 -6.84 22.20
N LEU A 75 17.49 -7.61 21.18
CA LEU A 75 17.53 -7.18 19.78
C LEU A 75 16.37 -6.22 19.47
N ASP A 76 15.15 -6.50 19.97
CA ASP A 76 14.01 -5.59 19.82
C ASP A 76 14.34 -4.20 20.40
N ILE A 77 14.97 -4.15 21.57
CA ILE A 77 15.38 -2.87 22.19
C ILE A 77 16.36 -2.11 21.27
N LYS A 78 17.36 -2.79 20.71
CA LYS A 78 18.33 -2.15 19.80
C LYS A 78 17.68 -1.64 18.51
N GLU A 79 16.71 -2.36 17.96
CA GLU A 79 15.93 -1.92 16.79
C GLU A 79 15.08 -0.69 17.12
N ILE A 80 14.40 -0.69 18.27
CA ILE A 80 13.62 0.46 18.73
C ILE A 80 14.52 1.68 18.91
N GLU A 81 15.65 1.54 19.61
CA GLU A 81 16.62 2.62 19.84
C GLU A 81 17.18 3.18 18.51
N PHE A 82 17.39 2.32 17.53
CA PHE A 82 17.79 2.73 16.19
C PHE A 82 16.71 3.59 15.52
N TYR A 83 15.47 3.11 15.47
CA TYR A 83 14.38 3.87 14.88
C TYR A 83 14.05 5.15 15.66
N GLN A 84 14.18 5.19 16.98
CA GLN A 84 13.99 6.41 17.75
C GLN A 84 14.89 7.57 17.30
N LYS A 85 16.09 7.28 16.79
CA LYS A 85 16.96 8.30 16.19
C LYS A 85 16.39 8.86 14.88
N ASP A 86 15.75 8.01 14.08
CA ASP A 86 15.08 8.42 12.84
C ASP A 86 13.81 9.24 13.10
N PHE A 87 13.07 8.89 14.15
CA PHE A 87 11.84 9.56 14.58
C PHE A 87 12.07 10.59 15.70
N ALA A 88 13.29 11.10 15.86
CA ALA A 88 13.63 12.00 16.96
C ALA A 88 12.81 13.29 16.98
N ASP A 89 12.44 13.82 15.81
CA ASP A 89 11.59 15.01 15.71
C ASP A 89 10.18 14.73 16.21
N GLU A 90 9.58 13.66 15.72
CA GLU A 90 8.24 13.26 16.10
C GLU A 90 8.14 12.88 17.59
N ILE A 91 9.18 12.23 18.13
CA ILE A 91 9.30 11.98 19.57
C ILE A 91 9.32 13.29 20.35
N SER A 92 10.06 14.27 19.85
CA SER A 92 10.15 15.58 20.49
C SER A 92 8.84 16.36 20.49
N PHE A 93 7.96 16.11 19.50
CA PHE A 93 6.61 16.71 19.46
C PHE A 93 5.65 16.06 20.46
N ILE A 94 5.93 14.83 20.90
CA ILE A 94 5.14 14.11 21.91
C ILE A 94 5.62 14.49 23.31
N ASP A 95 6.95 14.58 23.52
CA ASP A 95 7.57 14.92 24.80
C ASP A 95 7.92 16.42 24.83
N ASP A 96 7.06 17.22 25.45
CA ASP A 96 7.17 18.70 25.56
C ASP A 96 8.47 19.19 26.25
N ASN A 97 9.29 18.27 26.76
CA ASN A 97 10.58 18.55 27.40
C ASN A 97 11.76 18.72 26.44
N SER A 98 11.59 18.39 25.16
CA SER A 98 12.65 18.56 24.18
C SER A 98 12.71 19.99 23.63
N LYS A 99 13.46 20.84 24.28
CA LYS A 99 13.69 22.25 23.87
C LYS A 99 14.56 22.29 22.63
N PHE A 100 13.96 22.55 21.47
CA PHE A 100 14.70 22.95 20.28
C PHE A 100 15.18 24.40 20.45
N ASN A 101 16.35 24.58 20.99
CA ASN A 101 16.76 25.88 21.53
C ASN A 101 17.56 26.76 20.57
N LEU A 102 18.00 26.30 19.39
CA LEU A 102 18.74 27.14 18.44
C LEU A 102 18.47 26.73 17.00
N PRO A 103 18.37 27.70 16.06
CA PRO A 103 18.34 27.40 14.63
C PRO A 103 19.61 26.64 14.24
N ARG A 104 19.43 25.54 13.53
CA ARG A 104 20.54 24.71 13.04
C ARG A 104 20.44 24.58 11.53
N THR A 105 21.55 24.88 10.85
CA THR A 105 21.67 24.70 9.41
C THR A 105 22.92 23.89 9.15
N GLU A 106 22.78 22.75 8.49
CA GLU A 106 23.89 21.85 8.19
C GLU A 106 23.83 21.34 6.76
N PHE A 107 24.99 21.26 6.13
CA PHE A 107 25.18 20.67 4.82
C PHE A 107 26.09 19.46 4.94
N PHE A 108 25.79 18.40 4.18
CA PHE A 108 26.57 17.16 4.11
C PHE A 108 26.88 16.57 5.49
N THR A 109 25.87 16.46 6.33
CA THR A 109 25.99 16.02 7.73
C THR A 109 25.44 14.62 7.94
N SER A 110 25.95 13.88 8.93
CA SER A 110 25.35 12.62 9.40
C SER A 110 24.19 12.83 10.38
N GLY A 111 24.03 14.05 10.92
CA GLY A 111 22.93 14.39 11.84
C GLY A 111 22.88 13.51 13.09
N GLN A 112 21.81 13.65 13.88
CA GLN A 112 21.58 12.84 15.09
C GLN A 112 21.12 11.39 14.78
N ALA A 113 20.61 11.18 13.57
CA ALA A 113 20.07 9.87 13.14
C ALA A 113 21.12 8.92 12.55
N ASP A 114 22.41 9.24 12.62
CA ASP A 114 23.49 8.49 11.95
C ASP A 114 23.19 8.27 10.46
N ARG A 115 22.62 9.30 9.80
CA ARG A 115 22.16 9.33 8.42
C ARG A 115 22.85 10.42 7.66
N PHE A 116 23.37 10.14 6.46
CA PHE A 116 23.90 11.18 5.59
C PHE A 116 22.77 12.03 4.99
N ARG A 117 22.83 13.35 5.18
CA ARG A 117 21.89 14.31 4.62
C ARG A 117 22.62 15.32 3.73
N LEU A 118 22.01 15.67 2.62
CA LEU A 118 22.50 16.78 1.77
C LEU A 118 22.27 18.12 2.46
N PHE A 119 21.12 18.27 3.11
CA PHE A 119 20.75 19.50 3.80
C PHE A 119 19.84 19.20 4.99
N ASN A 120 20.05 19.92 6.07
CA ASN A 120 19.25 19.88 7.28
C ASN A 120 19.08 21.31 7.80
N TYR A 121 17.83 21.74 7.92
CA TYR A 121 17.47 23.00 8.57
C TYR A 121 16.43 22.74 9.64
N ARG A 122 16.59 23.41 10.79
CA ARG A 122 15.63 23.34 11.88
C ARG A 122 15.66 24.62 12.70
N ASP A 123 14.47 25.14 13.02
CA ASP A 123 14.24 26.17 14.03
C ASP A 123 13.02 25.82 14.90
N SER A 124 12.50 26.79 15.67
CA SER A 124 11.35 26.58 16.57
C SER A 124 10.02 26.31 15.86
N SER A 125 9.92 26.62 14.57
CA SER A 125 8.66 26.58 13.81
C SER A 125 8.74 25.81 12.51
N PHE A 126 9.95 25.54 12.02
CA PHE A 126 10.18 24.92 10.73
C PHE A 126 11.33 23.92 10.78
N SER A 127 11.10 22.76 10.17
CA SER A 127 12.19 21.81 9.88
C SER A 127 12.11 21.34 8.43
N PHE A 128 13.29 21.14 7.83
CA PHE A 128 13.41 20.66 6.46
C PHE A 128 14.64 19.78 6.33
N TYR A 129 14.46 18.62 5.73
CA TYR A 129 15.47 17.60 5.50
C TYR A 129 15.51 17.23 4.04
N LEU A 130 16.72 17.16 3.47
CA LEU A 130 16.96 16.75 2.09
C LEU A 130 17.97 15.60 2.07
N ASP A 131 17.55 14.47 1.60
CA ASP A 131 18.35 13.24 1.50
C ASP A 131 18.51 12.81 0.03
N PRO A 132 19.68 12.26 -0.37
CA PRO A 132 19.83 11.70 -1.70
C PRO A 132 19.17 10.32 -1.78
N ILE A 133 18.71 9.96 -2.97
CA ILE A 133 18.30 8.59 -3.29
C ILE A 133 19.25 8.08 -4.38
N LEU A 134 19.99 7.01 -4.09
CA LEU A 134 20.93 6.39 -5.01
C LEU A 134 20.87 4.88 -4.85
N GLY A 135 20.82 4.14 -5.95
CA GLY A 135 20.82 2.69 -5.86
C GLY A 135 21.29 2.01 -7.14
N ILE A 136 21.84 0.83 -6.92
CA ILE A 136 22.20 -0.10 -7.98
C ILE A 136 21.88 -1.52 -7.53
N GLU A 137 21.26 -2.27 -8.40
CA GLU A 137 21.09 -3.72 -8.29
C GLU A 137 21.73 -4.38 -9.52
N ILE A 138 22.46 -5.46 -9.31
CA ILE A 138 23.05 -6.29 -10.35
C ILE A 138 22.74 -7.74 -10.05
N GLY A 139 22.53 -8.54 -11.10
CA GLY A 139 22.22 -9.94 -10.91
C GLY A 139 21.99 -10.69 -12.20
N ASN A 140 21.30 -11.80 -12.07
CA ASN A 140 20.79 -12.60 -13.16
C ASN A 140 19.29 -12.78 -12.98
N GLN A 141 18.54 -12.49 -14.02
CA GLN A 141 17.11 -12.73 -14.08
C GLN A 141 16.78 -13.48 -15.37
N TRP A 142 15.98 -14.53 -15.26
CA TRP A 142 15.52 -15.32 -16.40
C TRP A 142 16.66 -15.86 -17.28
N GLY A 143 17.79 -16.24 -16.64
CA GLY A 143 18.97 -16.76 -17.33
C GLY A 143 19.86 -15.70 -17.99
N SER A 144 19.59 -14.42 -17.84
CA SER A 144 20.36 -13.31 -18.41
C SER A 144 20.84 -12.33 -17.36
N GLY A 145 21.97 -11.66 -17.65
CA GLY A 145 22.46 -10.56 -16.81
C GLY A 145 21.44 -9.41 -16.77
N TYR A 146 21.25 -8.87 -15.58
CA TYR A 146 20.31 -7.80 -15.26
C TYR A 146 20.98 -6.73 -14.40
N SER A 147 20.61 -5.48 -14.63
CA SER A 147 20.95 -4.38 -13.75
C SER A 147 19.79 -3.38 -13.64
N HIS A 148 19.60 -2.86 -12.45
CA HIS A 148 18.66 -1.77 -12.16
C HIS A 148 19.42 -0.65 -11.44
N ARG A 149 19.32 0.57 -11.96
CA ARG A 149 19.88 1.77 -11.35
C ARG A 149 18.77 2.77 -11.08
N TRP A 150 18.86 3.44 -9.95
CA TRP A 150 17.96 4.55 -9.65
C TRP A 150 18.69 5.67 -8.94
N ASN A 151 18.24 6.87 -9.19
CA ASN A 151 18.74 8.07 -8.54
C ASN A 151 17.62 9.08 -8.36
N GLY A 152 17.71 9.88 -7.33
CA GLY A 152 16.70 10.86 -6.99
C GLY A 152 17.01 11.63 -5.72
N LEU A 153 15.96 12.23 -5.19
CA LEU A 153 16.00 13.02 -3.98
C LEU A 153 14.74 12.76 -3.16
N GLU A 154 14.89 12.79 -1.86
CA GLU A 154 13.80 12.80 -0.90
C GLU A 154 13.92 14.04 -0.04
N PHE A 155 12.82 14.74 0.21
CA PHE A 155 12.75 15.72 1.26
C PHE A 155 11.47 15.57 2.06
N TYR A 156 11.56 15.94 3.32
CA TYR A 156 10.39 16.08 4.19
C TYR A 156 10.64 17.20 5.20
N GLY A 157 9.56 17.66 5.81
CA GLY A 157 9.65 18.69 6.81
C GLY A 157 8.32 19.01 7.46
N TYR A 158 8.41 19.93 8.41
CA TYR A 158 7.29 20.36 9.23
C TYR A 158 7.26 21.89 9.29
N TYR A 159 6.07 22.45 9.31
CA TYR A 159 5.86 23.87 9.53
C TYR A 159 4.79 24.08 10.61
N SER A 160 5.14 24.89 11.63
CA SER A 160 4.29 25.10 12.81
C SER A 160 3.97 23.76 13.51
N SER A 161 2.89 23.69 14.27
CA SER A 161 2.43 22.50 14.98
C SER A 161 1.55 21.57 14.13
N ASP A 162 1.15 21.98 12.92
CA ASP A 162 -0.01 21.40 12.25
C ASP A 162 0.29 20.92 10.82
N TRP A 163 1.35 21.41 10.19
CA TRP A 163 1.65 21.10 8.80
C TRP A 163 2.86 20.18 8.66
N GLY A 164 2.70 19.17 7.81
CA GLY A 164 3.79 18.31 7.35
C GLY A 164 3.79 18.21 5.83
N PHE A 165 4.96 18.01 5.24
CA PHE A 165 5.09 17.83 3.80
C PHE A 165 6.24 16.87 3.49
N SER A 166 6.12 16.13 2.39
CA SER A 166 7.22 15.35 1.83
C SER A 166 7.11 15.23 0.32
N LEU A 167 8.25 14.97 -0.32
CA LEU A 167 8.36 14.60 -1.72
C LEU A 167 9.52 13.64 -1.88
N ASP A 168 9.31 12.57 -2.64
CA ASP A 168 10.36 11.73 -3.19
C ASP A 168 10.24 11.64 -4.70
N PHE A 169 11.38 11.64 -5.36
CA PHE A 169 11.50 11.50 -6.80
C PHE A 169 12.60 10.51 -7.12
N ARG A 170 12.35 9.57 -8.02
CA ARG A 170 13.33 8.59 -8.49
C ARG A 170 13.20 8.37 -9.98
N ASP A 171 14.33 8.47 -10.68
CA ASP A 171 14.50 7.96 -12.03
C ASP A 171 15.09 6.57 -11.98
N ASN A 172 14.49 5.66 -12.72
CA ASN A 172 14.84 4.24 -12.77
C ASN A 172 15.26 3.84 -14.18
N LEU A 173 16.29 3.02 -14.26
CA LEU A 173 16.77 2.40 -15.50
C LEU A 173 17.03 0.92 -15.25
N GLU A 174 16.20 0.05 -15.83
CA GLU A 174 16.42 -1.40 -15.86
C GLU A 174 17.07 -1.78 -17.21
N GLN A 175 18.09 -2.63 -17.15
CA GLN A 175 18.84 -3.09 -18.33
C GLN A 175 19.06 -4.61 -18.26
N GLY A 176 18.86 -5.29 -19.37
CA GLY A 176 19.01 -6.74 -19.52
C GLY A 176 18.34 -7.24 -20.80
N ASN A 177 18.63 -8.47 -21.21
CA ASN A 177 17.97 -9.04 -22.39
C ASN A 177 16.52 -9.43 -22.12
N TYR A 178 16.21 -9.78 -20.86
CA TYR A 178 14.90 -10.23 -20.42
C TYR A 178 14.45 -9.34 -19.25
N ILE A 179 13.60 -8.36 -19.55
CA ILE A 179 13.05 -7.43 -18.56
C ILE A 179 11.55 -7.63 -18.50
N ASP A 180 11.03 -7.90 -17.31
CA ASP A 180 9.59 -7.88 -17.07
C ASP A 180 9.08 -6.43 -17.12
N SER A 181 8.65 -6.00 -18.30
CA SER A 181 8.14 -4.64 -18.51
C SER A 181 6.69 -4.48 -18.06
N LYS A 182 5.93 -5.57 -17.98
CA LYS A 182 4.52 -5.54 -17.57
C LYS A 182 4.38 -5.54 -16.05
N LYS A 183 5.33 -6.13 -15.33
CA LYS A 183 5.24 -6.36 -13.86
C LYS A 183 3.96 -7.08 -13.44
N ASP A 184 3.30 -7.81 -14.36
CA ASP A 184 2.08 -8.56 -14.08
C ASP A 184 2.36 -9.80 -13.24
N ASN A 185 1.36 -10.22 -12.46
CA ASN A 185 1.41 -11.45 -11.66
C ASN A 185 2.63 -11.54 -10.71
N VAL A 186 3.13 -10.41 -10.26
CA VAL A 186 4.19 -10.26 -9.25
C VAL A 186 3.82 -9.18 -8.23
N PRO A 187 4.26 -9.28 -6.97
CA PRO A 187 3.88 -8.33 -5.91
C PRO A 187 4.58 -6.96 -6.02
N VAL A 188 5.33 -6.71 -7.09
CA VAL A 188 6.02 -5.43 -7.33
C VAL A 188 5.01 -4.41 -7.86
N THR A 189 5.15 -3.16 -7.43
CA THR A 189 4.35 -2.04 -7.94
C THR A 189 4.48 -1.93 -9.46
N GLY A 190 3.37 -1.72 -10.13
CA GLY A 190 3.32 -1.45 -11.57
C GLY A 190 4.07 -0.17 -11.94
N ILE A 191 4.51 -0.09 -13.16
CA ILE A 191 5.35 1.00 -13.67
C ILE A 191 4.71 1.69 -14.86
N ASN A 192 4.93 3.00 -14.97
CA ASN A 192 4.60 3.77 -16.17
C ASN A 192 5.89 4.06 -16.94
N ILE A 193 6.11 3.31 -18.02
CA ILE A 193 7.36 3.37 -18.80
C ILE A 193 7.37 4.66 -19.62
N SER A 194 8.39 5.49 -19.39
CA SER A 194 8.60 6.73 -20.13
C SER A 194 9.41 6.52 -21.43
N LYS A 195 10.29 5.50 -21.44
CA LYS A 195 11.12 5.19 -22.59
C LYS A 195 11.49 3.72 -22.64
N THR A 196 11.37 3.12 -23.81
CA THR A 196 11.81 1.75 -24.12
C THR A 196 12.91 1.76 -25.16
N ALA A 197 13.95 0.95 -24.96
CA ALA A 197 14.95 0.60 -25.94
C ALA A 197 15.13 -0.92 -25.95
N GLU A 198 15.87 -1.47 -26.91
CA GLU A 198 15.98 -2.92 -27.14
C GLU A 198 16.23 -3.76 -25.87
N ASN A 199 17.12 -3.28 -25.00
CA ASN A 199 17.51 -3.99 -23.77
C ASN A 199 17.39 -3.10 -22.51
N SER A 200 16.48 -2.13 -22.52
CA SER A 200 16.28 -1.27 -21.36
C SER A 200 14.91 -0.61 -21.31
N ILE A 201 14.44 -0.38 -20.09
CA ILE A 201 13.27 0.44 -19.82
C ILE A 201 13.63 1.55 -18.84
N GLN A 202 13.02 2.72 -19.00
CA GLN A 202 13.14 3.86 -18.09
C GLN A 202 11.77 4.28 -17.60
N TYR A 203 11.69 4.59 -16.31
CA TYR A 203 10.47 5.10 -15.70
C TYR A 203 10.83 5.95 -14.47
N SER A 204 9.95 6.88 -14.15
CA SER A 204 10.12 7.75 -12.99
C SER A 204 9.01 7.50 -11.96
N VAL A 205 9.35 7.56 -10.70
CA VAL A 205 8.42 7.50 -9.58
C VAL A 205 8.47 8.83 -8.84
N VAL A 206 7.31 9.42 -8.61
CA VAL A 206 7.16 10.66 -7.83
C VAL A 206 6.04 10.46 -6.84
N ASN A 207 6.35 10.69 -5.55
CA ASN A 207 5.35 10.77 -4.49
C ASN A 207 5.48 12.13 -3.82
N ALA A 208 4.38 12.70 -3.40
CA ALA A 208 4.35 13.95 -2.68
C ALA A 208 3.14 14.01 -1.76
N GLN A 209 3.26 14.71 -0.65
CA GLN A 209 2.14 14.96 0.25
C GLN A 209 2.30 16.28 0.97
N VAL A 210 1.18 16.92 1.22
CA VAL A 210 1.01 18.04 2.15
C VAL A 210 -0.12 17.66 3.08
N ASN A 211 0.14 17.73 4.37
CA ASN A 211 -0.77 17.29 5.42
C ASN A 211 -1.06 18.44 6.37
N TYR A 212 -2.32 18.58 6.72
CA TYR A 212 -2.78 19.41 7.82
C TYR A 212 -3.37 18.53 8.90
N SER A 213 -2.86 18.63 10.11
CA SER A 213 -3.21 17.75 11.22
C SER A 213 -3.79 18.54 12.39
N TRP A 214 -4.74 17.96 13.09
CA TRP A 214 -5.31 18.47 14.32
C TRP A 214 -5.46 17.33 15.34
N GLY A 215 -5.86 17.62 16.58
CA GLY A 215 -5.83 16.64 17.67
C GLY A 215 -6.53 15.31 17.41
N SER A 216 -7.55 15.27 16.54
CA SER A 216 -8.35 14.06 16.25
C SER A 216 -8.30 13.64 14.79
N GLY A 217 -7.49 14.27 13.94
CA GLY A 217 -7.49 13.91 12.53
C GLY A 217 -6.38 14.53 11.71
N ASN A 218 -6.36 14.16 10.44
CA ASN A 218 -5.41 14.60 9.45
C ASN A 218 -6.09 14.71 8.08
N LEU A 219 -5.85 15.80 7.37
CA LEU A 219 -6.24 16.00 5.98
C LEU A 219 -4.99 16.04 5.12
N SER A 220 -4.91 15.17 4.14
CA SER A 220 -3.79 15.04 3.22
C SER A 220 -4.22 15.33 1.79
N LEU A 221 -3.44 16.11 1.09
CA LEU A 221 -3.43 16.22 -0.37
C LEU A 221 -2.12 15.63 -0.85
N GLY A 222 -2.17 14.56 -1.64
CA GLY A 222 -0.93 13.90 -2.03
C GLY A 222 -1.06 12.89 -3.16
N LYS A 223 0.09 12.34 -3.52
CA LYS A 223 0.26 11.20 -4.43
C LYS A 223 1.20 10.22 -3.76
N TYR A 224 0.66 9.16 -3.18
CA TYR A 224 1.40 8.13 -2.45
C TYR A 224 0.57 6.84 -2.38
N ALA A 225 1.22 5.71 -2.07
CA ALA A 225 0.52 4.43 -1.94
C ALA A 225 -0.31 4.37 -0.64
N VAL A 226 -1.50 3.80 -0.73
CA VAL A 226 -2.35 3.44 0.41
C VAL A 226 -2.62 1.94 0.35
N ASN A 227 -2.40 1.24 1.45
CA ASN A 227 -2.74 -0.17 1.60
C ASN A 227 -3.86 -0.31 2.62
N ILE A 228 -4.92 -1.04 2.26
CA ILE A 228 -6.05 -1.38 3.14
C ILE A 228 -6.21 -2.89 3.17
N GLY A 229 -6.22 -3.45 4.38
CA GLY A 229 -6.31 -4.88 4.64
C GLY A 229 -5.06 -5.44 5.31
N SER A 230 -5.27 -6.49 6.09
CA SER A 230 -4.24 -7.12 6.93
C SER A 230 -3.34 -8.10 6.19
N GLY A 231 -3.59 -8.40 4.90
CA GLY A 231 -2.83 -9.36 4.09
C GLY A 231 -1.33 -9.07 4.03
N ARG A 232 -0.51 -10.12 4.06
CA ARG A 232 0.97 -10.05 4.07
C ARG A 232 1.57 -10.38 2.71
N ALA A 233 0.93 -11.24 1.92
CA ALA A 233 1.31 -11.51 0.52
C ALA A 233 0.79 -10.44 -0.45
N GLY A 234 -0.25 -9.71 -0.07
CA GLY A 234 -0.90 -8.63 -0.79
C GLY A 234 -2.18 -8.22 -0.09
N GLN A 235 -2.68 -7.01 -0.35
CA GLN A 235 -3.94 -6.53 0.20
C GLN A 235 -5.06 -6.71 -0.85
N ILE A 236 -6.16 -7.33 -0.42
CA ILE A 236 -7.29 -7.61 -1.32
C ILE A 236 -8.18 -6.37 -1.53
N ILE A 237 -8.17 -5.42 -0.57
CA ILE A 237 -9.03 -4.23 -0.60
C ILE A 237 -8.37 -3.13 -1.43
N ASN A 238 -7.23 -2.61 -0.96
CA ASN A 238 -6.44 -1.64 -1.70
C ASN A 238 -4.95 -1.89 -1.43
N SER A 239 -4.14 -1.93 -2.47
CA SER A 239 -2.73 -2.28 -2.38
C SER A 239 -1.85 -1.27 -3.11
N SER A 240 -0.54 -1.44 -2.97
CA SER A 240 0.47 -0.70 -3.74
C SER A 240 0.82 -1.38 -5.08
N LYS A 241 -0.07 -2.23 -5.62
CA LYS A 241 0.17 -2.86 -6.92
C LYS A 241 0.07 -1.86 -8.07
N ALA A 242 -0.97 -1.04 -8.09
CA ALA A 242 -1.08 0.06 -9.04
C ALA A 242 -0.05 1.17 -8.72
N PRO A 243 0.49 1.87 -9.74
CA PRO A 243 1.26 3.09 -9.52
C PRO A 243 0.48 4.10 -8.67
N THR A 244 1.18 4.88 -7.89
CA THR A 244 0.57 5.90 -7.03
C THR A 244 -0.21 6.93 -7.86
N TYR A 245 -1.30 7.42 -7.31
CA TYR A 245 -2.21 8.40 -7.95
C TYR A 245 -2.50 9.56 -7.00
N PRO A 246 -2.80 10.76 -7.53
CA PRO A 246 -3.20 11.91 -6.72
C PRO A 246 -4.48 11.61 -5.93
N MET A 247 -4.54 12.07 -4.69
CA MET A 247 -5.72 11.88 -3.83
C MET A 247 -5.86 12.96 -2.78
N ILE A 248 -7.07 13.10 -2.28
CA ILE A 248 -7.39 13.78 -1.03
C ILE A 248 -7.74 12.68 -0.02
N ARG A 249 -7.11 12.68 1.16
CA ARG A 249 -7.36 11.70 2.23
C ARG A 249 -7.68 12.41 3.54
N LEU A 250 -8.69 11.91 4.22
CA LEU A 250 -9.10 12.31 5.56
C LEU A 250 -8.96 11.12 6.50
N ASP A 251 -8.17 11.27 7.55
CA ASP A 251 -8.15 10.36 8.70
C ASP A 251 -8.79 11.08 9.88
N PHE A 252 -9.73 10.43 10.56
CA PHE A 252 -10.44 11.01 11.67
C PHE A 252 -10.64 10.00 12.80
N ARG A 253 -10.01 10.25 13.95
CA ARG A 253 -10.04 9.40 15.14
C ARG A 253 -10.60 10.19 16.33
N PRO A 254 -11.93 10.34 16.42
CA PRO A 254 -12.58 11.14 17.47
C PRO A 254 -12.40 10.57 18.88
N VAL A 255 -12.27 9.25 18.97
CA VAL A 255 -12.05 8.48 20.20
C VAL A 255 -11.09 7.34 19.94
N SER A 256 -10.44 6.79 20.96
CA SER A 256 -9.39 5.78 20.82
C SER A 256 -9.87 4.49 20.14
N TRP A 257 -11.13 4.12 20.34
CA TRP A 257 -11.71 2.87 19.82
C TRP A 257 -12.35 2.99 18.42
N LEU A 258 -12.39 4.20 17.80
CA LEU A 258 -13.01 4.43 16.49
C LEU A 258 -12.07 5.23 15.59
N ASN A 259 -11.77 4.69 14.43
CA ASN A 259 -11.07 5.38 13.35
C ASN A 259 -11.92 5.41 12.09
N PHE A 260 -12.00 6.55 11.43
CA PHE A 260 -12.66 6.75 10.15
C PHE A 260 -11.63 7.24 9.14
N ILE A 261 -11.59 6.57 8.01
CA ILE A 261 -10.78 6.98 6.87
C ILE A 261 -11.67 7.22 5.66
N TYR A 262 -11.35 8.25 4.90
CA TYR A 262 -11.91 8.50 3.59
C TYR A 262 -10.79 8.96 2.65
N PHE A 263 -10.81 8.51 1.41
CA PHE A 263 -10.02 9.13 0.36
C PHE A 263 -10.79 9.19 -0.96
N HIS A 264 -10.44 10.21 -1.75
CA HIS A 264 -10.88 10.37 -3.13
C HIS A 264 -9.65 10.47 -4.02
N GLY A 265 -9.50 9.53 -4.95
CA GLY A 265 -8.33 9.37 -5.82
C GLY A 265 -8.64 9.60 -7.29
N PHE A 266 -7.64 10.10 -8.02
CA PHE A 266 -7.69 10.38 -9.46
C PHE A 266 -6.87 9.30 -10.18
N LEU A 267 -7.57 8.34 -10.77
CA LEU A 267 -6.99 7.18 -11.43
C LEU A 267 -6.69 7.47 -12.91
N LYS A 268 -6.07 6.49 -13.57
CA LYS A 268 -5.88 6.46 -15.02
C LYS A 268 -6.62 5.26 -15.61
N SER A 269 -7.46 5.52 -16.64
CA SER A 269 -8.18 4.48 -17.36
C SER A 269 -7.31 3.83 -18.44
N ASP A 270 -6.37 4.58 -19.02
CA ASP A 270 -5.63 4.26 -20.25
C ASP A 270 -6.56 3.96 -21.45
N ILE A 271 -7.79 4.46 -21.41
CA ILE A 271 -8.79 4.33 -22.48
C ILE A 271 -8.92 5.67 -23.18
N PRO A 272 -8.56 5.79 -24.47
CA PRO A 272 -8.64 7.04 -25.21
C PRO A 272 -10.09 7.54 -25.36
N ASP A 273 -10.33 8.80 -25.00
CA ASP A 273 -11.59 9.49 -25.26
C ASP A 273 -11.55 10.14 -26.64
N SER A 274 -12.18 9.50 -27.62
CA SER A 274 -12.21 9.98 -29.00
C SER A 274 -12.86 11.37 -29.17
N SER A 275 -13.67 11.81 -28.22
CA SER A 275 -14.29 13.15 -28.23
C SER A 275 -13.27 14.26 -27.97
N THR A 276 -12.15 13.94 -27.34
CA THR A 276 -11.07 14.88 -26.99
C THR A 276 -10.01 15.03 -28.07
N TYR A 277 -10.16 14.33 -29.20
CA TYR A 277 -9.20 14.39 -30.31
C TYR A 277 -8.96 15.83 -30.77
N ARG A 278 -7.69 16.22 -30.81
CA ARG A 278 -7.25 17.53 -31.30
C ARG A 278 -6.00 17.39 -32.16
N SER A 279 -6.00 18.04 -33.31
CA SER A 279 -4.79 18.28 -34.07
C SER A 279 -3.91 19.28 -33.31
N THR A 280 -2.63 18.99 -33.20
CA THR A 280 -1.68 19.93 -32.58
C THR A 280 -1.01 20.81 -33.64
N SER A 281 -0.38 21.92 -33.22
CA SER A 281 0.39 22.80 -34.09
C SER A 281 1.68 22.17 -34.65
N VAL A 282 2.05 20.99 -34.15
CA VAL A 282 3.20 20.22 -34.64
C VAL A 282 2.71 19.22 -35.66
N GLU A 283 3.18 19.35 -36.90
CA GLU A 283 2.76 18.50 -38.03
C GLU A 283 2.97 17.00 -37.69
N GLY A 284 1.92 16.20 -37.90
CA GLY A 284 1.91 14.76 -37.62
C GLY A 284 1.77 14.39 -36.13
N ARG A 285 1.50 15.35 -35.22
CA ARG A 285 1.15 15.08 -33.84
C ARG A 285 -0.34 15.33 -33.56
N GLU A 286 -0.93 14.36 -32.91
CA GLU A 286 -2.30 14.40 -32.44
C GLU A 286 -2.30 14.36 -30.90
N SER A 287 -3.32 14.93 -30.31
CA SER A 287 -3.55 14.88 -28.85
C SER A 287 -4.91 14.28 -28.60
N ILE A 288 -4.93 13.23 -27.79
CA ILE A 288 -6.14 12.59 -27.27
C ILE A 288 -5.95 12.42 -25.77
N SER A 289 -7.00 12.65 -25.00
CA SER A 289 -6.99 12.43 -23.54
C SER A 289 -7.66 11.11 -23.22
N ASP A 290 -7.28 10.49 -22.09
CA ASP A 290 -7.98 9.31 -21.59
C ASP A 290 -9.29 9.70 -20.93
N ILE A 291 -10.25 8.77 -20.89
CA ILE A 291 -11.48 8.91 -20.12
C ILE A 291 -11.10 9.12 -18.64
N PRO A 292 -11.57 10.23 -18.00
CA PRO A 292 -11.30 10.47 -16.58
C PRO A 292 -11.85 9.32 -15.71
N LYS A 293 -11.08 8.90 -14.71
CA LYS A 293 -11.41 7.80 -13.82
C LYS A 293 -11.10 8.18 -12.37
N PHE A 294 -11.96 7.78 -11.46
CA PHE A 294 -11.90 8.17 -10.06
C PHE A 294 -12.20 6.99 -9.15
N ILE A 295 -11.73 7.08 -7.91
CA ILE A 295 -12.12 6.21 -6.81
C ILE A 295 -12.48 7.05 -5.59
N ALA A 296 -13.58 6.73 -4.93
CA ALA A 296 -13.84 7.15 -3.58
C ALA A 296 -13.91 5.92 -2.68
N SER A 297 -13.34 6.00 -1.49
CA SER A 297 -13.38 4.90 -0.52
C SER A 297 -13.44 5.45 0.89
N HIS A 298 -14.19 4.78 1.76
CA HIS A 298 -14.17 5.04 3.18
C HIS A 298 -14.23 3.75 4.00
N MET A 299 -13.70 3.81 5.21
CA MET A 299 -13.67 2.69 6.15
C MET A 299 -13.84 3.18 7.58
N LEU A 300 -14.62 2.43 8.35
CA LEU A 300 -14.75 2.55 9.79
C LEU A 300 -14.04 1.37 10.44
N SER A 301 -13.06 1.67 11.30
CA SER A 301 -12.35 0.67 12.11
C SER A 301 -12.73 0.81 13.57
N PHE A 302 -13.09 -0.31 14.19
CA PHE A 302 -13.48 -0.43 15.59
C PHE A 302 -12.42 -1.21 16.34
N TYR A 303 -11.79 -0.59 17.31
CA TYR A 303 -10.81 -1.19 18.21
C TYR A 303 -11.54 -1.59 19.50
N ILE A 304 -12.06 -2.82 19.51
CA ILE A 304 -12.97 -3.30 20.56
C ILE A 304 -12.20 -3.61 21.85
N ALA A 305 -10.96 -4.05 21.71
CA ALA A 305 -10.00 -4.31 22.76
C ALA A 305 -8.59 -4.11 22.20
N GLU A 306 -7.57 -4.07 23.04
CA GLU A 306 -6.16 -3.98 22.62
C GLU A 306 -5.77 -5.07 21.59
N ASP A 307 -6.51 -6.19 21.58
CA ASP A 307 -6.22 -7.37 20.77
C ASP A 307 -7.11 -7.52 19.52
N LEU A 308 -8.24 -6.80 19.43
CA LEU A 308 -9.25 -7.01 18.40
C LEU A 308 -9.55 -5.74 17.60
N SER A 309 -9.30 -5.76 16.31
CA SER A 309 -9.77 -4.77 15.35
C SER A 309 -10.79 -5.37 14.37
N LEU A 310 -11.84 -4.60 14.10
CA LEU A 310 -12.84 -4.89 13.08
C LEU A 310 -13.02 -3.65 12.21
N SER A 311 -12.96 -3.81 10.90
CA SER A 311 -13.14 -2.73 9.94
C SER A 311 -14.18 -3.10 8.90
N ILE A 312 -15.01 -2.13 8.53
CA ILE A 312 -15.98 -2.23 7.45
C ILE A 312 -15.89 -1.00 6.58
N GLY A 313 -16.07 -1.15 5.29
CA GLY A 313 -16.01 -0.02 4.38
C GLY A 313 -16.59 -0.33 3.02
N GLU A 314 -16.59 0.68 2.20
CA GLU A 314 -16.99 0.60 0.81
C GLU A 314 -16.08 1.47 -0.06
N SER A 315 -16.06 1.14 -1.34
CA SER A 315 -15.42 1.93 -2.38
C SER A 315 -16.34 2.03 -3.59
N VAL A 316 -16.11 3.03 -4.42
CA VAL A 316 -16.76 3.16 -5.72
C VAL A 316 -15.73 3.63 -6.74
N VAL A 317 -15.66 2.95 -7.88
CA VAL A 317 -14.89 3.38 -9.04
C VAL A 317 -15.88 3.91 -10.08
N TYR A 318 -15.63 5.12 -10.57
CA TYR A 318 -16.50 5.80 -11.50
C TYR A 318 -15.71 6.62 -12.53
N SER A 319 -16.35 7.05 -13.60
CA SER A 319 -15.65 7.63 -14.75
C SER A 319 -16.33 8.91 -15.26
N GLU A 320 -15.74 9.54 -16.28
CA GLU A 320 -16.16 10.73 -16.98
C GLU A 320 -16.07 12.03 -16.18
N ASN A 321 -16.89 12.22 -15.15
CA ASN A 321 -16.96 13.46 -14.38
C ASN A 321 -16.84 13.21 -12.88
N VAL A 322 -16.31 14.20 -12.15
CA VAL A 322 -16.30 14.16 -10.68
C VAL A 322 -17.74 14.30 -10.16
N GLU A 323 -18.23 13.27 -9.50
CA GLU A 323 -19.55 13.27 -8.86
C GLU A 323 -19.46 13.84 -7.44
N ALA A 324 -20.18 14.97 -7.21
CA ALA A 324 -20.13 15.68 -5.93
C ALA A 324 -20.63 14.83 -4.74
N ILE A 325 -21.51 13.86 -4.99
CA ILE A 325 -22.06 12.98 -3.96
C ILE A 325 -20.96 12.08 -3.38
N TYR A 326 -19.98 11.64 -4.17
CA TYR A 326 -18.85 10.82 -3.72
C TYR A 326 -17.76 11.61 -3.01
N LEU A 327 -17.82 12.95 -3.04
CA LEU A 327 -16.96 13.83 -2.23
C LEU A 327 -17.45 13.98 -0.78
N ILE A 328 -18.62 13.44 -0.43
CA ILE A 328 -19.16 13.48 0.91
C ILE A 328 -18.62 12.26 1.68
N PRO A 329 -17.69 12.42 2.66
CA PRO A 329 -16.98 11.30 3.25
C PRO A 329 -17.84 10.24 3.94
N VAL A 330 -19.03 10.62 4.42
CA VAL A 330 -19.97 9.74 5.14
C VAL A 330 -21.14 9.28 4.27
N MET A 331 -21.07 9.49 2.96
CA MET A 331 -22.10 9.04 2.02
C MET A 331 -22.02 7.53 1.84
N PHE A 332 -23.13 6.82 1.91
CA PHE A 332 -23.20 5.41 1.56
C PHE A 332 -23.20 5.27 0.02
N PHE A 333 -22.05 4.88 -0.55
CA PHE A 333 -21.79 4.96 -2.01
C PHE A 333 -22.72 4.09 -2.82
N ARG A 334 -23.03 2.88 -2.35
CA ARG A 334 -23.97 2.00 -3.06
C ARG A 334 -25.39 2.59 -3.15
N LEU A 335 -25.84 3.31 -2.12
CA LEU A 335 -27.14 4.02 -2.22
C LEU A 335 -27.05 5.24 -3.11
N ALA A 336 -25.91 5.94 -3.10
CA ALA A 336 -25.66 7.07 -3.97
C ALA A 336 -25.67 6.65 -5.45
N ASP A 337 -25.00 5.57 -5.79
CA ASP A 337 -25.00 4.98 -7.12
C ASP A 337 -26.43 4.61 -7.57
N HIS A 338 -27.19 3.92 -6.71
CA HIS A 338 -28.59 3.60 -7.02
C HIS A 338 -29.45 4.84 -7.26
N TYR A 339 -29.22 5.92 -6.54
CA TYR A 339 -29.92 7.19 -6.74
C TYR A 339 -29.57 7.83 -8.08
N LEU A 340 -28.28 7.87 -8.46
CA LEU A 340 -27.79 8.42 -9.72
C LEU A 340 -28.29 7.60 -10.92
N SER A 341 -28.21 6.27 -10.86
CA SER A 341 -28.65 5.38 -11.93
C SER A 341 -30.17 5.40 -12.13
N SER A 342 -30.95 5.53 -11.06
CA SER A 342 -32.41 5.64 -11.14
C SER A 342 -32.90 6.94 -11.78
N SER A 343 -32.09 8.00 -11.78
CA SER A 343 -32.42 9.28 -12.43
C SER A 343 -32.21 9.27 -13.95
N GLY A 344 -31.76 8.14 -14.54
CA GLY A 344 -31.66 7.93 -15.99
C GLY A 344 -30.44 8.58 -16.66
N SER A 345 -29.50 9.09 -15.89
CA SER A 345 -28.30 9.79 -16.39
C SER A 345 -27.03 8.92 -16.36
N ASN A 346 -27.06 7.74 -15.70
CA ASN A 346 -25.86 6.91 -15.56
C ASN A 346 -26.22 5.41 -15.65
N THR A 347 -25.27 4.60 -16.16
CA THR A 347 -25.42 3.13 -16.30
C THR A 347 -25.13 2.37 -15.00
N GLY A 348 -24.87 3.07 -13.91
CA GLY A 348 -24.38 2.54 -12.64
C GLY A 348 -22.88 2.64 -12.53
N ASP A 349 -22.40 2.94 -11.32
CA ASP A 349 -20.99 2.99 -10.99
C ASP A 349 -20.55 1.67 -10.33
N ASN A 350 -19.27 1.37 -10.32
CA ASN A 350 -18.74 0.13 -9.76
C ASN A 350 -18.49 0.28 -8.26
N ALA A 351 -19.48 -0.14 -7.43
CA ALA A 351 -19.44 -0.01 -5.98
C ALA A 351 -19.14 -1.35 -5.29
N GLN A 352 -18.13 -1.37 -4.40
CA GLN A 352 -17.66 -2.53 -3.67
C GLN A 352 -17.90 -2.36 -2.16
N LEU A 353 -18.08 -3.49 -1.46
CA LEU A 353 -18.10 -3.57 -0.01
C LEU A 353 -16.91 -4.40 0.48
N PHE A 354 -16.37 -4.05 1.64
CA PHE A 354 -15.28 -4.83 2.21
C PHE A 354 -15.29 -4.82 3.74
N ALA A 355 -14.62 -5.83 4.30
CA ALA A 355 -14.37 -5.93 5.72
C ALA A 355 -12.95 -6.46 5.98
N ASP A 356 -12.38 -6.07 7.11
CA ASP A 356 -11.10 -6.58 7.62
C ASP A 356 -11.22 -6.83 9.12
N ALA A 357 -10.58 -7.88 9.60
CA ALA A 357 -10.54 -8.20 11.01
C ALA A 357 -9.18 -8.76 11.40
N SER A 358 -8.69 -8.39 12.57
CA SER A 358 -7.51 -9.01 13.14
C SER A 358 -7.65 -9.22 14.64
N TYR A 359 -7.10 -10.33 15.14
CA TYR A 359 -7.12 -10.68 16.54
C TYR A 359 -5.75 -11.22 16.99
N ARG A 360 -5.18 -10.60 18.03
CA ARG A 360 -3.95 -11.05 18.67
C ARG A 360 -4.26 -12.12 19.71
N ILE A 361 -3.56 -13.25 19.63
CA ILE A 361 -3.64 -14.35 20.60
C ILE A 361 -2.39 -14.29 21.47
N SER A 362 -2.47 -13.56 22.59
CA SER A 362 -1.33 -13.28 23.47
C SER A 362 -0.67 -14.54 24.04
N ALA A 363 -1.45 -15.62 24.24
CA ALA A 363 -0.92 -16.89 24.76
C ALA A 363 0.02 -17.63 23.77
N LEU A 364 -0.02 -17.29 22.48
CA LEU A 364 0.74 -17.94 21.42
C LEU A 364 1.71 -16.97 20.72
N ASP A 365 1.85 -15.74 21.20
CA ASP A 365 2.54 -14.66 20.51
C ASP A 365 2.20 -14.66 19.01
N SER A 366 0.90 -14.64 18.70
CA SER A 366 0.38 -14.73 17.35
C SER A 366 -0.77 -13.77 17.08
N LYS A 367 -1.00 -13.52 15.79
CA LYS A 367 -2.14 -12.78 15.26
C LYS A 367 -2.82 -13.61 14.18
N ILE A 368 -4.13 -13.70 14.23
CA ILE A 368 -4.97 -14.16 13.11
C ILE A 368 -5.63 -12.95 12.47
N TYR A 369 -5.79 -13.00 11.17
CA TYR A 369 -6.42 -11.92 10.41
C TYR A 369 -7.15 -12.42 9.18
N GLY A 370 -8.08 -11.61 8.69
CA GLY A 370 -8.78 -11.88 7.45
C GLY A 370 -9.41 -10.63 6.87
N SER A 371 -9.48 -10.61 5.55
CA SER A 371 -10.14 -9.56 4.77
C SER A 371 -11.11 -10.20 3.78
N VAL A 372 -12.22 -9.51 3.53
CA VAL A 372 -13.22 -9.89 2.51
C VAL A 372 -13.46 -8.67 1.63
N PHE A 373 -13.52 -8.90 0.33
CA PHE A 373 -13.86 -7.91 -0.68
C PHE A 373 -15.01 -8.44 -1.53
N ILE A 374 -16.08 -7.67 -1.65
CA ILE A 374 -17.31 -8.03 -2.35
C ILE A 374 -17.53 -7.01 -3.46
N ASP A 375 -17.24 -7.40 -4.69
CA ASP A 375 -17.40 -6.55 -5.87
C ASP A 375 -18.84 -6.57 -6.37
N GLU A 376 -19.43 -7.75 -6.48
CA GLU A 376 -20.82 -7.94 -6.85
C GLU A 376 -21.51 -8.86 -5.84
N LEU A 377 -22.65 -8.45 -5.31
CA LEU A 377 -23.48 -9.27 -4.43
C LEU A 377 -24.94 -9.13 -4.81
N SER A 378 -25.52 -10.16 -5.40
CA SER A 378 -26.95 -10.27 -5.66
C SER A 378 -27.61 -11.23 -4.67
N LEU A 379 -28.10 -10.69 -3.54
CA LEU A 379 -28.78 -11.49 -2.52
C LEU A 379 -30.04 -12.19 -3.06
N GLU A 380 -30.74 -11.58 -4.01
CA GLU A 380 -31.93 -12.12 -4.64
C GLU A 380 -31.57 -13.36 -5.46
N LYS A 381 -30.54 -13.27 -6.30
CA LYS A 381 -30.08 -14.39 -7.14
C LYS A 381 -29.44 -15.52 -6.32
N VAL A 382 -28.73 -15.17 -5.23
CA VAL A 382 -28.20 -16.17 -4.29
C VAL A 382 -29.34 -16.95 -3.64
N ALA A 383 -30.46 -16.29 -3.29
CA ALA A 383 -31.65 -16.95 -2.74
C ALA A 383 -32.38 -17.86 -3.76
N GLU A 384 -32.26 -17.55 -5.05
CA GLU A 384 -32.78 -18.35 -6.18
C GLU A 384 -31.86 -19.50 -6.59
N GLY A 385 -30.67 -19.60 -5.98
CA GLY A 385 -29.65 -20.60 -6.30
C GLY A 385 -28.78 -20.24 -7.50
N GLU A 386 -28.90 -19.02 -7.99
CA GLU A 386 -28.05 -18.43 -9.03
C GLU A 386 -26.92 -17.64 -8.36
N ASN A 387 -25.73 -18.21 -8.30
CA ASN A 387 -24.58 -17.53 -7.66
C ASN A 387 -23.90 -16.59 -8.68
N LEU A 388 -24.24 -15.30 -8.64
CA LEU A 388 -23.58 -14.24 -9.40
C LEU A 388 -22.75 -13.33 -8.46
N SER A 389 -22.19 -13.87 -7.39
CA SER A 389 -21.41 -13.11 -6.44
C SER A 389 -19.93 -13.15 -6.82
N SER A 390 -19.29 -11.99 -6.86
CA SER A 390 -17.83 -11.84 -7.06
C SER A 390 -17.20 -11.46 -5.73
N ILE A 391 -16.61 -12.45 -5.05
CA ILE A 391 -16.06 -12.31 -3.71
C ILE A 391 -14.59 -12.74 -3.71
N GLY A 392 -13.77 -11.93 -3.06
CA GLY A 392 -12.40 -12.30 -2.70
C GLY A 392 -12.22 -12.34 -1.19
N TYR A 393 -11.33 -13.19 -0.69
CA TYR A 393 -10.98 -13.21 0.72
C TYR A 393 -9.53 -13.59 0.94
N THR A 394 -8.95 -13.07 2.02
CA THR A 394 -7.64 -13.43 2.56
C THR A 394 -7.83 -13.91 3.98
N LEU A 395 -7.16 -15.01 4.35
CA LEU A 395 -7.07 -15.51 5.72
C LEU A 395 -5.62 -15.80 6.05
N GLY A 396 -5.14 -15.35 7.19
CA GLY A 396 -3.74 -15.55 7.58
C GLY A 396 -3.52 -15.58 9.08
N THR A 397 -2.33 -16.05 9.42
CA THR A 397 -1.79 -16.00 10.78
C THR A 397 -0.32 -15.63 10.76
N GLU A 398 0.08 -14.86 11.75
CA GLU A 398 1.47 -14.46 11.96
C GLU A 398 1.89 -14.78 13.39
N PHE A 399 3.08 -15.35 13.55
CA PHE A 399 3.68 -15.72 14.84
C PHE A 399 4.99 -14.97 15.05
N SER A 400 5.24 -14.57 16.27
CA SER A 400 6.56 -14.06 16.70
C SER A 400 7.22 -15.06 17.64
N ASP A 401 8.53 -15.27 17.46
CA ASP A 401 9.37 -16.11 18.33
C ASP A 401 8.94 -17.59 18.46
N LEU A 402 8.10 -18.09 17.52
CA LEU A 402 7.55 -19.44 17.59
C LEU A 402 8.62 -20.54 17.51
N ILE A 403 9.63 -20.37 16.64
CA ILE A 403 10.66 -21.39 16.38
C ILE A 403 11.92 -21.04 17.16
N VAL A 404 12.45 -19.84 16.96
CA VAL A 404 13.62 -19.32 17.68
C VAL A 404 13.39 -17.84 18.01
N PRO A 405 14.07 -17.28 19.02
CA PRO A 405 13.96 -15.86 19.35
C PRO A 405 14.29 -14.97 18.15
N ASN A 406 13.60 -13.85 18.05
CA ASN A 406 13.70 -12.85 16.98
C ASN A 406 13.25 -13.36 15.60
N SER A 407 12.42 -14.40 15.56
CA SER A 407 11.81 -14.91 14.33
C SER A 407 10.38 -14.42 14.14
N GLY A 408 9.90 -14.50 12.90
CA GLY A 408 8.51 -14.34 12.50
C GLY A 408 8.11 -15.43 11.51
N LEU A 409 6.90 -15.92 11.58
CA LEU A 409 6.33 -16.89 10.64
C LEU A 409 4.96 -16.40 10.19
N VAL A 410 4.76 -16.30 8.88
CA VAL A 410 3.46 -15.96 8.26
C VAL A 410 2.97 -17.15 7.46
N ILE A 411 1.70 -17.48 7.62
CA ILE A 411 0.96 -18.44 6.79
C ILE A 411 -0.30 -17.74 6.31
N GLU A 412 -0.51 -17.67 5.00
CA GLU A 412 -1.63 -16.93 4.40
C GLU A 412 -2.20 -17.67 3.20
N TYR A 413 -3.51 -17.59 3.04
CA TYR A 413 -4.23 -18.04 1.85
C TYR A 413 -5.16 -16.94 1.37
N THR A 414 -5.06 -16.61 0.09
CA THR A 414 -5.98 -15.68 -0.60
C THR A 414 -6.65 -16.39 -1.76
N LEU A 415 -7.96 -16.17 -1.90
CA LEU A 415 -8.76 -16.62 -3.03
C LEU A 415 -9.57 -15.44 -3.56
N ILE A 416 -9.54 -15.27 -4.88
CA ILE A 416 -10.26 -14.22 -5.59
C ILE A 416 -11.06 -14.89 -6.70
N GLN A 417 -12.39 -14.84 -6.58
CA GLN A 417 -13.30 -15.43 -7.55
C GLN A 417 -13.20 -14.75 -8.92
N PRO A 418 -13.70 -15.37 -10.00
CA PRO A 418 -13.86 -14.71 -11.29
C PRO A 418 -14.62 -13.39 -11.17
N PHE A 419 -14.31 -12.45 -12.04
CA PHE A 419 -14.88 -11.10 -12.16
C PHE A 419 -14.74 -10.18 -10.95
N VAL A 420 -14.04 -10.56 -9.90
CA VAL A 420 -13.61 -9.61 -8.86
C VAL A 420 -12.64 -8.61 -9.49
N TYR A 421 -12.81 -7.31 -9.23
CA TYR A 421 -12.08 -6.18 -9.81
C TYR A 421 -12.43 -5.84 -11.27
N THR A 422 -13.34 -6.57 -11.90
CA THR A 422 -13.78 -6.30 -13.27
C THR A 422 -15.10 -5.53 -13.28
N ASN A 423 -15.40 -4.88 -14.41
CA ASN A 423 -16.68 -4.25 -14.65
C ASN A 423 -16.97 -4.28 -16.15
N SER A 424 -18.24 -4.38 -16.54
CA SER A 424 -18.67 -4.34 -17.94
C SER A 424 -18.32 -3.00 -18.64
N ASN A 425 -18.14 -1.94 -17.88
CA ASN A 425 -17.54 -0.67 -18.34
C ASN A 425 -16.05 -0.68 -18.00
N ASP A 426 -15.19 -0.82 -18.99
CA ASP A 426 -13.73 -0.88 -18.81
C ASP A 426 -13.18 0.35 -18.06
N ALA A 427 -13.77 1.52 -18.22
CA ALA A 427 -13.38 2.73 -17.50
C ALA A 427 -13.70 2.67 -16.00
N GLN A 428 -14.50 1.70 -15.54
CA GLN A 428 -14.91 1.54 -14.13
C GLN A 428 -14.33 0.27 -13.47
N THR A 429 -13.44 -0.47 -14.15
CA THR A 429 -12.70 -1.59 -13.54
C THR A 429 -11.90 -1.13 -12.31
N TYR A 430 -11.68 -2.02 -11.32
CA TYR A 430 -10.93 -1.70 -10.09
C TYR A 430 -9.41 -1.69 -10.35
N GLN A 431 -8.97 -0.82 -11.28
CA GLN A 431 -7.61 -0.71 -11.80
C GLN A 431 -7.19 0.74 -12.01
N SER A 432 -5.87 0.97 -12.05
CA SER A 432 -5.25 2.21 -12.53
C SER A 432 -4.00 1.88 -13.32
N HIS A 433 -3.82 2.47 -14.51
CA HIS A 433 -2.75 2.09 -15.45
C HIS A 433 -2.71 0.58 -15.74
N ASN A 434 -3.87 -0.05 -15.92
CA ASN A 434 -4.04 -1.49 -16.14
C ASN A 434 -3.51 -2.39 -15.01
N TYR A 435 -3.16 -1.82 -13.84
CA TYR A 435 -2.79 -2.57 -12.64
C TYR A 435 -3.92 -2.58 -11.62
N GLN A 436 -4.09 -3.72 -10.97
CA GLN A 436 -5.10 -3.89 -9.92
C GLN A 436 -4.90 -2.91 -8.76
N LEU A 437 -5.99 -2.31 -8.26
CA LEU A 437 -5.96 -1.55 -7.01
C LEU A 437 -5.95 -2.50 -5.79
N GLY A 438 -6.53 -3.69 -5.94
CA GLY A 438 -6.52 -4.76 -4.95
C GLY A 438 -5.29 -5.68 -5.05
N HIS A 439 -5.50 -6.97 -4.82
CA HIS A 439 -4.42 -7.96 -4.77
C HIS A 439 -3.72 -8.16 -6.12
N TRP A 440 -2.40 -8.28 -6.10
CA TRP A 440 -1.56 -8.37 -7.31
C TRP A 440 -1.83 -9.60 -8.19
N THR A 441 -2.42 -10.67 -7.65
CA THR A 441 -2.80 -11.85 -8.42
C THR A 441 -4.00 -11.61 -9.34
N GLY A 442 -4.81 -10.55 -9.05
CA GLY A 442 -6.03 -10.24 -9.79
C GLY A 442 -7.15 -11.28 -9.60
N SER A 443 -8.20 -11.16 -10.40
CA SER A 443 -9.36 -12.05 -10.42
C SER A 443 -9.03 -13.49 -10.81
N ASN A 444 -9.96 -14.41 -10.58
CA ASN A 444 -9.90 -15.83 -10.96
C ASN A 444 -8.59 -16.50 -10.50
N SER A 445 -8.21 -16.28 -9.24
CA SER A 445 -6.90 -16.70 -8.72
C SER A 445 -6.94 -17.15 -7.28
N ASP A 446 -5.96 -17.96 -6.89
CA ASP A 446 -5.63 -18.21 -5.50
C ASP A 446 -4.14 -18.26 -5.25
N ILE A 447 -3.73 -18.01 -4.01
CA ILE A 447 -2.34 -18.10 -3.58
C ILE A 447 -2.25 -18.63 -2.15
N PHE A 448 -1.40 -19.62 -1.96
CA PHE A 448 -0.91 -20.02 -0.64
C PHE A 448 0.49 -19.44 -0.44
N TYR A 449 0.68 -18.72 0.65
CA TYR A 449 1.91 -18.01 0.97
C TYR A 449 2.44 -18.43 2.33
N LEU A 450 3.75 -18.68 2.39
CA LEU A 450 4.49 -19.00 3.60
C LEU A 450 5.74 -18.12 3.65
N ALA A 451 6.01 -17.47 4.79
CA ALA A 451 7.24 -16.72 4.98
C ALA A 451 7.79 -16.88 6.40
N TYR A 452 9.08 -17.18 6.48
CA TYR A 452 9.85 -17.17 7.71
C TYR A 452 10.88 -16.05 7.66
N ARG A 453 10.90 -15.21 8.70
CA ARG A 453 11.88 -14.13 8.87
C ARG A 453 12.68 -14.36 10.13
N GLN A 454 14.01 -14.17 10.06
CA GLN A 454 14.91 -14.18 11.19
C GLN A 454 15.66 -12.85 11.28
N ASN A 455 15.46 -12.12 12.36
CA ASN A 455 16.31 -10.98 12.70
C ASN A 455 17.57 -11.52 13.37
N ILE A 456 18.74 -11.35 12.71
CA ILE A 456 20.02 -11.96 13.11
C ILE A 456 20.77 -11.02 14.05
N LEU A 457 20.83 -9.75 13.68
CA LEU A 457 21.38 -8.66 14.48
C LEU A 457 20.68 -7.35 14.07
N ARG A 458 20.94 -6.25 14.79
CA ARG A 458 20.34 -4.97 14.48
C ARG A 458 20.54 -4.61 12.99
N GLY A 459 19.41 -4.42 12.30
CA GLY A 459 19.34 -4.09 10.88
C GLY A 459 19.66 -5.24 9.93
N LEU A 460 20.08 -6.43 10.37
CA LEU A 460 20.31 -7.60 9.51
C LEU A 460 19.21 -8.64 9.72
N ASN A 461 18.47 -8.91 8.66
CA ASN A 461 17.48 -9.97 8.66
C ASN A 461 17.61 -10.88 7.43
N ALA A 462 17.18 -12.12 7.58
CA ALA A 462 17.00 -13.08 6.50
C ALA A 462 15.52 -13.46 6.43
N ARG A 463 14.98 -13.56 5.21
CA ARG A 463 13.60 -13.96 4.93
C ARG A 463 13.60 -15.09 3.92
N LEU A 464 12.98 -16.21 4.28
CA LEU A 464 12.66 -17.30 3.37
C LEU A 464 11.17 -17.26 3.10
N SER A 465 10.77 -17.09 1.85
CA SER A 465 9.36 -17.09 1.46
C SER A 465 9.10 -18.12 0.36
N ALA A 466 7.90 -18.67 0.37
CA ALA A 466 7.43 -19.58 -0.65
C ALA A 466 5.98 -19.27 -0.99
N TRP A 467 5.60 -19.43 -2.24
CA TRP A 467 4.22 -19.38 -2.66
C TRP A 467 3.87 -20.45 -3.70
N TYR A 468 2.61 -20.82 -3.69
CA TYR A 468 1.95 -21.58 -4.71
C TYR A 468 0.77 -20.75 -5.21
N PHE A 469 0.96 -20.11 -6.38
CA PHE A 469 0.00 -19.23 -6.99
C PHE A 469 -0.62 -19.90 -8.21
N ARG A 470 -1.97 -19.84 -8.30
CA ARG A 470 -2.73 -20.30 -9.46
C ARG A 470 -3.61 -19.18 -9.97
N LYS A 471 -3.74 -19.10 -11.28
CA LYS A 471 -4.64 -18.17 -11.97
C LYS A 471 -5.39 -18.93 -13.05
N GLY A 472 -6.69 -18.74 -13.15
CA GLY A 472 -7.50 -19.24 -14.24
C GLY A 472 -7.37 -18.39 -15.50
N GLN A 473 -8.25 -18.61 -16.45
CA GLN A 473 -8.33 -17.86 -17.70
C GLN A 473 -8.58 -16.37 -17.43
N THR A 474 -8.04 -15.50 -18.30
CA THR A 474 -8.41 -14.09 -18.31
C THR A 474 -9.87 -13.93 -18.70
N GLU A 475 -10.64 -13.25 -17.87
CA GLU A 475 -12.08 -13.05 -18.07
C GLU A 475 -12.36 -11.99 -19.14
N LEU A 476 -13.45 -12.17 -19.86
CA LEU A 476 -14.00 -11.15 -20.73
C LEU A 476 -15.12 -10.41 -19.97
N PRO A 477 -15.11 -9.08 -19.88
CA PRO A 477 -16.12 -8.31 -19.12
C PRO A 477 -17.56 -8.62 -19.54
N GLU A 478 -17.79 -8.99 -20.81
CA GLU A 478 -19.10 -9.34 -21.35
C GLU A 478 -19.65 -10.64 -20.77
N GLU A 479 -18.80 -11.48 -20.18
CA GLU A 479 -19.20 -12.75 -19.56
C GLU A 479 -19.66 -12.57 -18.10
N GLN A 480 -19.44 -11.41 -17.48
CA GLN A 480 -19.68 -11.16 -16.05
C GLN A 480 -21.11 -11.51 -15.60
N TYR A 481 -22.10 -11.32 -16.45
CA TYR A 481 -23.52 -11.56 -16.12
C TYR A 481 -24.10 -12.78 -16.85
N GLN A 482 -23.26 -13.61 -17.45
CA GLN A 482 -23.71 -14.81 -18.15
C GLN A 482 -23.80 -16.03 -17.21
N LEU A 483 -24.79 -16.88 -17.45
CA LEU A 483 -24.97 -18.16 -16.74
C LEU A 483 -24.60 -19.35 -17.64
N PRO A 484 -24.01 -20.42 -17.09
CA PRO A 484 -23.66 -20.62 -15.67
C PRO A 484 -22.44 -19.77 -15.26
N TYR A 485 -22.45 -19.20 -14.06
CA TYR A 485 -21.33 -18.47 -13.52
C TYR A 485 -20.11 -19.39 -13.37
N PRO A 486 -18.93 -19.00 -13.83
CA PRO A 486 -17.77 -19.88 -13.83
C PRO A 486 -17.23 -20.15 -12.42
N GLU A 487 -16.75 -21.37 -12.21
CA GLU A 487 -16.06 -21.74 -10.97
C GLU A 487 -14.69 -21.05 -10.89
N THR A 488 -14.18 -20.87 -9.68
CA THR A 488 -12.83 -20.32 -9.45
C THR A 488 -11.78 -21.19 -10.15
N LEU A 489 -10.81 -20.53 -10.81
CA LEU A 489 -9.74 -21.15 -11.60
C LEU A 489 -10.26 -21.86 -12.87
N TYR A 490 -11.39 -21.40 -13.43
CA TYR A 490 -11.85 -21.94 -14.72
C TYR A 490 -10.92 -21.56 -15.88
N GLY A 491 -10.99 -22.35 -16.96
CA GLY A 491 -10.28 -22.12 -18.21
C GLY A 491 -8.79 -22.43 -18.15
N ALA A 492 -8.02 -21.80 -19.04
CA ALA A 492 -6.57 -21.96 -19.16
C ALA A 492 -5.85 -21.52 -17.87
N ARG A 493 -5.00 -22.39 -17.33
CA ARG A 493 -4.39 -22.20 -16.01
C ARG A 493 -2.94 -21.73 -16.10
N ARG A 494 -2.59 -20.77 -15.24
CA ARG A 494 -1.21 -20.47 -14.86
C ARG A 494 -0.94 -21.02 -13.46
N ILE A 495 0.24 -21.63 -13.28
CA ILE A 495 0.74 -22.10 -12.00
C ILE A 495 2.15 -21.52 -11.80
N ASP A 496 2.38 -20.79 -10.70
CA ASP A 496 3.69 -20.23 -10.33
C ASP A 496 4.07 -20.77 -8.95
N LYS A 497 5.12 -21.57 -8.90
CA LYS A 497 5.75 -22.05 -7.66
C LYS A 497 7.05 -21.30 -7.46
N ARG A 498 7.20 -20.64 -6.33
CA ARG A 498 8.40 -19.85 -6.09
C ARG A 498 8.89 -20.00 -4.65
N ILE A 499 10.21 -20.05 -4.50
CA ILE A 499 10.90 -20.00 -3.22
C ILE A 499 11.97 -18.91 -3.32
N THR A 500 11.95 -17.97 -2.38
CA THR A 500 12.90 -16.85 -2.36
C THR A 500 13.57 -16.76 -0.99
N LEU A 501 14.90 -16.75 -0.98
CA LEU A 501 15.72 -16.37 0.16
C LEU A 501 16.21 -14.94 -0.07
N GLU A 502 15.94 -14.07 0.88
CA GLU A 502 16.32 -12.67 0.85
C GLU A 502 17.11 -12.33 2.13
N MET A 503 18.18 -11.57 2.00
CA MET A 503 18.92 -11.00 3.12
C MET A 503 18.98 -9.49 2.96
N THR A 504 18.60 -8.76 3.99
CA THR A 504 18.65 -7.31 4.03
C THR A 504 19.44 -6.85 5.22
N TRP A 505 20.39 -5.94 4.99
CA TRP A 505 21.18 -5.32 6.04
C TRP A 505 21.13 -3.79 5.93
N GLN A 506 20.68 -3.15 7.00
CA GLN A 506 20.66 -1.70 7.17
C GLN A 506 21.65 -1.28 8.26
N PRO A 507 22.94 -1.06 7.93
CA PRO A 507 23.96 -0.70 8.92
C PRO A 507 23.73 0.66 9.58
N VAL A 508 23.29 1.64 8.79
CA VAL A 508 22.91 3.00 9.23
C VAL A 508 21.60 3.37 8.54
N HIS A 509 20.93 4.43 9.01
CA HIS A 509 19.68 4.85 8.39
C HIS A 509 19.85 5.14 6.90
N ASN A 510 18.91 4.72 6.09
CA ASN A 510 18.84 4.85 4.64
C ASN A 510 19.90 4.09 3.83
N LEU A 511 20.92 3.46 4.44
CA LEU A 511 21.88 2.63 3.70
C LEU A 511 21.51 1.16 3.80
N PHE A 512 21.29 0.52 2.66
CA PHE A 512 20.86 -0.87 2.58
C PHE A 512 21.80 -1.68 1.68
N LEU A 513 22.10 -2.89 2.12
CA LEU A 513 22.66 -3.97 1.33
C LEU A 513 21.61 -5.07 1.27
N LYS A 514 21.14 -5.41 0.09
CA LYS A 514 20.15 -6.46 -0.12
C LYS A 514 20.68 -7.51 -1.08
N SER A 515 20.47 -8.79 -0.77
CA SER A 515 20.73 -9.89 -1.68
C SER A 515 19.55 -10.83 -1.71
N TYR A 516 19.30 -11.45 -2.85
CA TYR A 516 18.27 -12.47 -2.96
C TYR A 516 18.69 -13.59 -3.91
N TYR A 517 18.09 -14.75 -3.65
CA TYR A 517 18.06 -15.90 -4.55
C TYR A 517 16.62 -16.38 -4.64
N SER A 518 16.10 -16.55 -5.85
CA SER A 518 14.73 -16.99 -6.11
C SER A 518 14.73 -18.12 -7.12
N TYR A 519 14.18 -19.25 -6.72
CA TYR A 519 13.82 -20.36 -7.58
C TYR A 519 12.34 -20.22 -7.96
N SER A 520 12.00 -20.34 -9.24
CA SER A 520 10.61 -20.36 -9.72
C SER A 520 10.40 -21.43 -10.77
N ASP A 521 9.18 -21.99 -10.78
CA ASP A 521 8.69 -22.93 -11.81
C ASP A 521 7.31 -22.43 -12.24
N ILE A 522 7.23 -21.92 -13.49
CA ILE A 522 6.05 -21.26 -14.03
C ILE A 522 5.55 -22.01 -15.25
N ALA A 523 4.30 -22.44 -15.18
CA ALA A 523 3.56 -22.99 -16.31
C ALA A 523 2.34 -22.11 -16.60
N ASP A 524 2.06 -21.83 -17.85
CA ASP A 524 0.92 -21.05 -18.30
C ASP A 524 0.32 -21.67 -19.57
N GLU A 525 -0.98 -21.98 -19.55
CA GLU A 525 -1.72 -22.56 -20.68
C GLU A 525 -2.30 -21.48 -21.60
N GLU A 526 -2.37 -20.21 -21.14
CA GLU A 526 -2.87 -19.09 -21.93
C GLU A 526 -1.70 -18.42 -22.66
N GLU A 527 -1.72 -18.53 -23.98
CA GLU A 527 -0.65 -18.00 -24.85
C GLU A 527 -0.55 -16.47 -24.71
N GLY A 528 0.68 -15.97 -24.51
CA GLY A 528 0.99 -14.53 -24.44
C GLY A 528 0.66 -13.83 -23.12
N ARG A 529 0.02 -14.51 -22.14
CA ARG A 529 -0.21 -13.95 -20.81
C ARG A 529 1.08 -13.85 -20.02
N THR A 530 1.92 -14.87 -20.09
CA THR A 530 3.25 -14.88 -19.47
C THR A 530 4.32 -14.79 -20.56
N GLU A 531 5.31 -13.94 -20.37
CA GLU A 531 6.44 -13.84 -21.30
C GLU A 531 7.22 -15.16 -21.38
N ASP A 532 7.59 -15.61 -22.58
CA ASP A 532 8.21 -16.92 -22.82
C ASP A 532 9.47 -17.16 -21.98
N PHE A 533 10.27 -16.10 -21.73
CA PHE A 533 11.49 -16.21 -20.93
C PHE A 533 11.23 -16.46 -19.44
N MET A 534 10.00 -16.27 -18.96
CA MET A 534 9.60 -16.57 -17.58
C MET A 534 9.13 -18.01 -17.41
N LEU A 535 8.71 -18.67 -18.49
CA LEU A 535 8.15 -20.02 -18.43
C LEU A 535 9.20 -21.07 -18.03
N GLY A 536 8.72 -22.14 -17.38
CA GLY A 536 9.56 -23.23 -16.88
C GLY A 536 10.32 -22.86 -15.61
N THR A 537 11.46 -23.53 -15.42
CA THR A 537 12.29 -23.42 -14.23
C THR A 537 13.32 -22.31 -14.38
N ASN A 538 13.32 -21.36 -13.44
CA ASN A 538 14.25 -20.24 -13.44
C ASN A 538 14.94 -20.07 -12.09
N ASN A 539 16.21 -19.63 -12.12
CA ASN A 539 17.00 -19.26 -10.95
C ASN A 539 17.43 -17.81 -11.09
N ASN A 540 16.87 -16.95 -10.25
CA ASN A 540 17.14 -15.53 -10.26
C ASN A 540 17.93 -15.15 -9.01
N PHE A 541 18.93 -14.29 -9.13
CA PHE A 541 19.67 -13.78 -7.99
C PHE A 541 20.12 -12.34 -8.23
N GLY A 542 20.24 -11.57 -7.16
CA GLY A 542 20.68 -10.19 -7.24
C GLY A 542 21.34 -9.71 -5.98
N LEU A 543 22.13 -8.66 -6.14
CA LEU A 543 22.75 -7.89 -5.07
C LEU A 543 22.46 -6.42 -5.33
N ALA A 544 21.87 -5.76 -4.35
CA ALA A 544 21.58 -4.33 -4.39
C ALA A 544 22.30 -3.60 -3.27
N LEU A 545 22.86 -2.43 -3.61
CA LEU A 545 23.35 -1.44 -2.66
C LEU A 545 22.62 -0.13 -2.93
N PHE A 546 21.97 0.42 -1.91
CA PHE A 546 21.24 1.66 -2.10
C PHE A 546 21.19 2.52 -0.84
N TYR A 547 20.97 3.80 -1.09
CA TYR A 547 20.76 4.83 -0.09
C TYR A 547 19.45 5.58 -0.40
N GLY A 548 18.59 5.73 0.60
CA GLY A 548 17.23 6.26 0.44
C GLY A 548 16.23 5.19 0.02
N LEU A 549 14.99 5.61 -0.19
CA LEU A 549 13.83 4.76 -0.50
C LEU A 549 14.05 3.74 -1.60
#